data_99e16f0338de34966e03f9d85e990d7d
#
_entry.id   99e16f0338de34966e03f9d85e990d7d
#
_cell.length_a   1.000
_cell.length_b   1.000
_cell.length_c   1.000
_cell.angle_alpha   90.00
_cell.angle_beta   90.00
_cell.angle_gamma   90.00
#
_symmetry.space_group_name_H-M   'P 1'
#
loop_
_entity.id
_entity.type
_entity.pdbx_description
1 polymer ?
#
loop_
_entity_poly.entity_id
_entity_poly.type
_entity_poly.pdbx_seq_one_letter_code
_entity_poly.pdbx_strand_id
1 'polypeptide(L)'
;MGNPGREYANSRHNCGFNAVECLAAQLNGLSLFRQKHKAMVANCKLEGRQLILACPTTYMNASGESVRELLDYYKLPANNLMVIYDDIDLPLGALRVRASGGPGTHNGMRSIVSYIGEDFNRIRIGIGKPPGQMQLADFVLGKFSGEELPIMKSAYQSAAQCALEFTASGIEKAMAKYNINVKGQAGR
;
A
#
# COMPACT_ATOMS: atom_id res chain seq x y z
N MET A 1 -3.43 -0.86 1.30
CA MET A 1 -4.86 -0.46 1.45
C MET A 1 -5.68 -1.04 0.31
N GLY A 2 -6.99 -1.19 0.49
CA GLY A 2 -7.94 -1.73 -0.48
C GLY A 2 -9.34 -1.84 0.12
N ASN A 3 -10.33 -2.20 -0.71
CA ASN A 3 -11.69 -2.53 -0.30
C ASN A 3 -11.85 -4.04 -0.16
N PRO A 4 -12.58 -4.52 0.87
CA PRO A 4 -12.91 -5.93 1.01
C PRO A 4 -13.97 -6.35 -0.03
N GLY A 5 -13.96 -7.64 -0.40
CA GLY A 5 -14.92 -8.22 -1.32
C GLY A 5 -14.30 -8.65 -2.66
N ARG A 6 -14.85 -9.70 -3.24
CA ARG A 6 -14.35 -10.28 -4.51
C ARG A 6 -14.50 -9.33 -5.69
N GLU A 7 -15.50 -8.46 -5.64
CA GLU A 7 -15.78 -7.44 -6.64
C GLU A 7 -14.65 -6.41 -6.78
N TYR A 8 -13.94 -6.12 -5.67
CA TYR A 8 -12.84 -5.16 -5.62
C TYR A 8 -11.45 -5.79 -5.80
N ALA A 9 -11.32 -7.11 -5.75
CA ALA A 9 -10.03 -7.81 -5.68
C ALA A 9 -9.03 -7.39 -6.78
N ASN A 10 -9.53 -7.09 -7.98
CA ASN A 10 -8.71 -6.68 -9.12
C ASN A 10 -8.85 -5.19 -9.46
N SER A 11 -9.42 -4.37 -8.57
CA SER A 11 -9.54 -2.95 -8.79
C SER A 11 -8.19 -2.23 -8.62
N ARG A 12 -8.03 -1.07 -9.26
CA ARG A 12 -6.84 -0.22 -9.11
C ARG A 12 -6.65 0.20 -7.65
N HIS A 13 -7.76 0.42 -6.93
CA HIS A 13 -7.77 0.82 -5.52
C HIS A 13 -7.29 -0.28 -4.56
N ASN A 14 -7.17 -1.53 -5.02
CA ASN A 14 -6.64 -2.65 -4.23
C ASN A 14 -5.13 -2.90 -4.42
N CYS A 15 -4.40 -1.97 -5.05
CA CYS A 15 -2.94 -2.06 -5.22
C CYS A 15 -2.21 -2.37 -3.92
N GLY A 16 -2.61 -1.73 -2.82
CA GLY A 16 -1.98 -1.95 -1.53
C GLY A 16 -2.18 -3.37 -1.01
N PHE A 17 -3.38 -3.95 -1.18
CA PHE A 17 -3.65 -5.35 -0.81
C PHE A 17 -2.80 -6.30 -1.65
N ASN A 18 -2.77 -6.11 -2.97
CA ASN A 18 -1.97 -6.93 -3.87
C ASN A 18 -0.48 -6.91 -3.52
N ALA A 19 0.05 -5.74 -3.13
CA ALA A 19 1.43 -5.62 -2.68
C ALA A 19 1.67 -6.34 -1.33
N VAL A 20 0.73 -6.27 -0.39
CA VAL A 20 0.80 -7.00 0.89
C VAL A 20 0.72 -8.51 0.66
N GLU A 21 -0.10 -8.99 -0.28
CA GLU A 21 -0.16 -10.41 -0.66
C GLU A 21 1.17 -10.88 -1.27
N CYS A 22 1.79 -10.08 -2.16
CA CYS A 22 3.12 -10.37 -2.67
C CYS A 22 4.18 -10.45 -1.56
N LEU A 23 4.11 -9.55 -0.58
CA LEU A 23 4.98 -9.56 0.59
C LEU A 23 4.75 -10.81 1.46
N ALA A 24 3.49 -11.14 1.72
CA ALA A 24 3.11 -12.33 2.48
C ALA A 24 3.61 -13.62 1.81
N ALA A 25 3.50 -13.72 0.48
CA ALA A 25 4.00 -14.87 -0.28
C ALA A 25 5.50 -15.06 -0.09
N GLN A 26 6.30 -13.99 -0.11
CA GLN A 26 7.75 -14.04 0.11
C GLN A 26 8.14 -14.48 1.54
N LEU A 27 7.26 -14.25 2.50
CA LEU A 27 7.45 -14.60 3.91
C LEU A 27 6.75 -15.91 4.31
N ASN A 28 6.21 -16.68 3.37
CA ASN A 28 5.37 -17.86 3.61
C ASN A 28 4.16 -17.56 4.53
N GLY A 29 3.68 -16.32 4.49
CA GLY A 29 2.67 -15.78 5.41
C GLY A 29 1.23 -15.83 4.91
N LEU A 30 0.95 -16.26 3.67
CA LEU A 30 -0.40 -16.23 3.08
C LEU A 30 -1.43 -17.03 3.89
N SER A 31 -1.04 -18.18 4.42
CA SER A 31 -1.91 -19.03 5.25
C SER A 31 -2.09 -18.51 6.69
N LEU A 32 -1.33 -17.49 7.08
CA LEU A 32 -1.33 -16.93 8.44
C LEU A 32 -2.40 -15.87 8.66
N PHE A 33 -3.04 -15.35 7.59
CA PHE A 33 -4.03 -14.29 7.73
C PHE A 33 -5.24 -14.75 8.57
N ARG A 34 -5.57 -13.97 9.59
CA ARG A 34 -6.73 -14.14 10.46
C ARG A 34 -7.43 -12.80 10.65
N GLN A 35 -8.75 -12.81 10.74
CA GLN A 35 -9.53 -11.58 10.97
C GLN A 35 -9.34 -11.09 12.41
N LYS A 36 -8.79 -9.89 12.57
CA LYS A 36 -8.60 -9.19 13.85
C LYS A 36 -8.58 -7.67 13.60
N HIS A 37 -9.06 -6.88 14.56
CA HIS A 37 -8.95 -5.42 14.53
C HIS A 37 -9.45 -4.80 13.23
N LYS A 38 -10.60 -5.26 12.76
CA LYS A 38 -11.18 -4.83 11.46
C LYS A 38 -10.21 -5.00 10.28
N ALA A 39 -9.34 -6.01 10.33
CA ALA A 39 -8.39 -6.34 9.27
C ALA A 39 -8.17 -7.86 9.15
N MET A 40 -7.72 -8.29 7.98
CA MET A 40 -7.01 -9.56 7.85
C MET A 40 -5.56 -9.32 8.24
N VAL A 41 -5.09 -10.01 9.27
CA VAL A 41 -3.77 -9.80 9.89
C VAL A 41 -2.95 -11.08 9.83
N ALA A 42 -1.71 -11.00 9.35
CA ALA A 42 -0.73 -12.08 9.41
C ALA A 42 0.51 -11.61 10.21
N ASN A 43 0.96 -12.46 11.14
CA ASN A 43 2.19 -12.24 11.87
C ASN A 43 3.32 -13.05 11.21
N CYS A 44 4.29 -12.36 10.65
CA CYS A 44 5.46 -12.92 10.00
C CYS A 44 6.74 -12.57 10.75
N LYS A 45 7.84 -13.20 10.40
CA LYS A 45 9.18 -12.86 10.91
C LYS A 45 10.12 -12.58 9.74
N LEU A 46 10.93 -11.54 9.88
CA LEU A 46 12.02 -11.21 8.97
C LEU A 46 13.29 -11.01 9.81
N GLU A 47 14.30 -11.86 9.61
CA GLU A 47 15.60 -11.77 10.32
C GLU A 47 15.45 -11.60 11.84
N GLY A 48 14.53 -12.36 12.45
CA GLY A 48 14.24 -12.30 13.88
C GLY A 48 13.32 -11.17 14.34
N ARG A 49 12.99 -10.21 13.49
CA ARG A 49 12.04 -9.12 13.76
C ARG A 49 10.61 -9.58 13.48
N GLN A 50 9.69 -9.17 14.32
CA GLN A 50 8.26 -9.39 14.07
C GLN A 50 7.77 -8.38 13.02
N LEU A 51 7.06 -8.87 12.01
CA LEU A 51 6.42 -8.08 10.97
C LEU A 51 4.92 -8.41 10.95
N ILE A 52 4.09 -7.38 11.08
CA ILE A 52 2.65 -7.49 11.06
C ILE A 52 2.15 -7.01 9.70
N LEU A 53 1.58 -7.92 8.92
CA LEU A 53 0.93 -7.60 7.66
C LEU A 53 -0.56 -7.43 7.91
N ALA A 54 -1.15 -6.36 7.40
CA ALA A 54 -2.55 -6.06 7.63
C ALA A 54 -3.25 -5.54 6.35
N CYS A 55 -4.42 -6.11 6.08
CA CYS A 55 -5.35 -5.66 5.05
C CYS A 55 -6.66 -5.28 5.74
N PRO A 56 -6.96 -3.97 5.95
CA PRO A 56 -8.20 -3.53 6.58
C PRO A 56 -9.43 -4.14 5.90
N THR A 57 -10.39 -4.63 6.69
CA THR A 57 -11.68 -5.13 6.20
C THR A 57 -12.79 -4.09 6.30
N THR A 58 -12.45 -2.89 6.71
CA THR A 58 -13.26 -1.69 6.52
C THR A 58 -13.25 -1.29 5.04
N TYR A 59 -14.26 -0.52 4.61
CA TYR A 59 -14.13 0.13 3.31
C TYR A 59 -13.04 1.21 3.35
N MET A 60 -12.57 1.61 2.16
CA MET A 60 -11.44 2.52 1.99
C MET A 60 -11.55 3.80 2.85
N ASN A 61 -12.73 4.42 2.88
CA ASN A 61 -12.99 5.65 3.64
C ASN A 61 -12.99 5.48 5.17
N ALA A 62 -12.95 4.25 5.68
CA ALA A 62 -12.90 3.92 7.10
C ALA A 62 -11.59 3.18 7.51
N SER A 63 -10.56 3.19 6.63
CA SER A 63 -9.29 2.49 6.89
C SER A 63 -8.58 2.95 8.16
N GLY A 64 -8.76 4.22 8.56
CA GLY A 64 -8.16 4.77 9.77
C GLY A 64 -8.62 4.10 11.07
N GLU A 65 -9.86 3.59 11.12
CA GLU A 65 -10.38 2.84 12.27
C GLU A 65 -9.56 1.59 12.53
N SER A 66 -9.35 0.78 11.48
CA SER A 66 -8.57 -0.45 11.59
C SER A 66 -7.10 -0.16 11.92
N VAL A 67 -6.50 0.85 11.26
CA VAL A 67 -5.11 1.24 11.50
C VAL A 67 -4.91 1.69 12.96
N ARG A 68 -5.82 2.50 13.51
CA ARG A 68 -5.75 2.94 14.90
C ARG A 68 -5.84 1.76 15.87
N GLU A 69 -6.83 0.87 15.68
CA GLU A 69 -6.97 -0.33 16.51
C GLU A 69 -5.72 -1.22 16.47
N LEU A 70 -5.11 -1.40 15.30
CA LEU A 70 -3.89 -2.20 15.15
C LEU A 70 -2.70 -1.56 15.90
N LEU A 71 -2.46 -0.27 15.73
CA LEU A 71 -1.37 0.43 16.41
C LEU A 71 -1.52 0.37 17.92
N ASP A 72 -2.74 0.57 18.44
CA ASP A 72 -3.02 0.50 19.87
C ASP A 72 -2.83 -0.90 20.43
N TYR A 73 -3.35 -1.92 19.74
CA TYR A 73 -3.23 -3.32 20.18
C TYR A 73 -1.79 -3.80 20.22
N TYR A 74 -1.01 -3.53 19.16
CA TYR A 74 0.40 -3.93 19.11
C TYR A 74 1.35 -2.95 19.81
N LYS A 75 0.81 -1.85 20.36
CA LYS A 75 1.59 -0.78 21.04
C LYS A 75 2.71 -0.22 20.15
N LEU A 76 2.39 0.01 18.87
CA LEU A 76 3.34 0.50 17.89
C LEU A 76 3.15 2.01 17.66
N PRO A 77 4.24 2.79 17.61
CA PRO A 77 4.19 4.18 17.19
C PRO A 77 3.94 4.29 15.69
N ALA A 78 3.37 5.41 15.24
CA ALA A 78 3.00 5.61 13.83
C ALA A 78 4.21 5.53 12.86
N ASN A 79 5.41 5.89 13.28
CA ASN A 79 6.62 5.79 12.48
C ASN A 79 7.06 4.33 12.19
N ASN A 80 6.50 3.33 12.88
CA ASN A 80 6.67 1.91 12.55
C ASN A 80 5.64 1.40 11.54
N LEU A 81 4.65 2.23 11.18
CA LEU A 81 3.66 1.90 10.16
C LEU A 81 4.21 2.20 8.77
N MET A 82 3.99 1.29 7.83
CA MET A 82 4.14 1.49 6.40
C MET A 82 2.79 1.27 5.72
N VAL A 83 2.22 2.32 5.13
CA VAL A 83 0.97 2.23 4.35
C VAL A 83 1.30 2.12 2.86
N ILE A 84 0.74 1.10 2.19
CA ILE A 84 0.88 0.90 0.74
C ILE A 84 -0.47 1.20 0.09
N TYR A 85 -0.50 2.08 -0.93
CA TYR A 85 -1.72 2.52 -1.58
C TYR A 85 -1.49 3.02 -3.02
N ASP A 86 -2.58 3.15 -3.77
CA ASP A 86 -2.59 3.63 -5.16
C ASP A 86 -2.48 5.15 -5.25
N ASP A 87 -1.88 5.62 -6.35
CA ASP A 87 -1.65 7.04 -6.59
C ASP A 87 -1.85 7.40 -8.06
N ILE A 88 -2.77 8.31 -8.32
CA ILE A 88 -3.12 8.78 -9.68
C ILE A 88 -2.13 9.78 -10.25
N ASP A 89 -1.30 10.41 -9.43
CA ASP A 89 -0.33 11.42 -9.85
C ASP A 89 1.02 10.81 -10.27
N LEU A 90 1.18 9.50 -10.05
CA LEU A 90 2.36 8.76 -10.47
C LEU A 90 2.08 7.98 -11.76
N PRO A 91 3.06 7.88 -12.67
CA PRO A 91 2.97 6.98 -13.82
C PRO A 91 2.65 5.55 -13.40
N LEU A 92 1.97 4.79 -14.25
CA LEU A 92 1.61 3.40 -14.03
C LEU A 92 2.85 2.58 -13.63
N GLY A 93 2.77 1.85 -12.52
CA GLY A 93 3.83 1.01 -12.00
C GLY A 93 4.97 1.75 -11.27
N ALA A 94 5.00 3.09 -11.28
CA ALA A 94 6.01 3.85 -10.57
C ALA A 94 5.79 3.79 -9.05
N LEU A 95 6.89 3.78 -8.28
CA LEU A 95 6.84 3.83 -6.82
C LEU A 95 7.34 5.17 -6.28
N ARG A 96 6.73 5.61 -5.20
CA ARG A 96 7.20 6.76 -4.41
C ARG A 96 7.10 6.45 -2.93
N VAL A 97 8.24 6.47 -2.24
CA VAL A 97 8.36 6.23 -0.80
C VAL A 97 8.51 7.55 -0.06
N ARG A 98 7.80 7.73 1.06
CA ARG A 98 7.86 8.92 1.91
C ARG A 98 7.77 8.54 3.38
N ALA A 99 8.48 9.28 4.23
CA ALA A 99 8.43 9.12 5.70
C ALA A 99 7.19 9.77 6.32
N SER A 100 6.61 10.78 5.66
CA SER A 100 5.44 11.52 6.12
C SER A 100 4.74 12.20 4.94
N GLY A 101 3.60 12.87 5.19
CA GLY A 101 2.92 13.72 4.20
C GLY A 101 1.40 13.71 4.32
N GLY A 102 0.77 14.69 3.69
CA GLY A 102 -0.69 14.82 3.65
C GLY A 102 -1.40 13.70 2.90
N PRO A 103 -2.73 13.62 3.01
CA PRO A 103 -3.55 12.56 2.45
C PRO A 103 -3.80 12.70 0.94
N GLY A 104 -3.59 13.86 0.37
CA GLY A 104 -3.98 14.17 -1.01
C GLY A 104 -5.47 13.98 -1.26
N THR A 105 -5.82 13.45 -2.43
CA THR A 105 -7.21 13.16 -2.82
C THR A 105 -7.66 11.75 -2.41
N HIS A 106 -6.78 10.93 -1.84
CA HIS A 106 -7.05 9.52 -1.54
C HIS A 106 -7.88 9.37 -0.25
N ASN A 107 -9.13 8.91 -0.36
CA ASN A 107 -10.08 8.82 0.76
C ASN A 107 -9.58 7.96 1.93
N GLY A 108 -8.91 6.85 1.65
CA GLY A 108 -8.34 6.02 2.71
C GLY A 108 -7.20 6.70 3.46
N MET A 109 -6.38 7.47 2.76
CA MET A 109 -5.32 8.26 3.41
C MET A 109 -5.92 9.38 4.27
N ARG A 110 -7.01 10.05 3.81
CA ARG A 110 -7.75 11.02 4.64
C ARG A 110 -8.25 10.37 5.92
N SER A 111 -8.82 9.18 5.83
CA SER A 111 -9.26 8.42 7.00
C SER A 111 -8.08 8.10 7.93
N ILE A 112 -6.96 7.58 7.44
CA ILE A 112 -5.82 7.27 8.30
C ILE A 112 -5.26 8.53 8.97
N VAL A 113 -5.04 9.60 8.20
CA VAL A 113 -4.51 10.88 8.72
C VAL A 113 -5.41 11.47 9.81
N SER A 114 -6.75 11.36 9.69
CA SER A 114 -7.67 11.85 10.71
C SER A 114 -7.57 11.10 12.05
N TYR A 115 -7.07 9.86 12.06
CA TYR A 115 -6.93 9.03 13.27
C TYR A 115 -5.54 9.09 13.90
N ILE A 116 -4.48 9.24 13.10
CA ILE A 116 -3.10 9.09 13.58
C ILE A 116 -2.14 10.21 13.15
N GLY A 117 -2.63 11.26 12.47
CA GLY A 117 -1.78 12.34 11.94
C GLY A 117 -1.03 11.93 10.68
N GLU A 118 -0.02 12.73 10.29
CA GLU A 118 0.69 12.59 9.02
C GLU A 118 2.04 11.86 9.13
N ASP A 119 2.53 11.60 10.34
CA ASP A 119 3.89 11.10 10.61
C ASP A 119 3.95 9.57 10.59
N PHE A 120 3.73 8.98 9.41
CA PHE A 120 3.91 7.55 9.14
C PHE A 120 4.44 7.32 7.74
N ASN A 121 5.14 6.18 7.56
CA ASN A 121 5.77 5.84 6.29
C ASN A 121 4.75 5.35 5.26
N ARG A 122 5.03 5.61 3.98
CA ARG A 122 4.13 5.25 2.89
C ARG A 122 4.86 4.86 1.61
N ILE A 123 4.30 3.88 0.91
CA ILE A 123 4.64 3.51 -0.45
C ILE A 123 3.44 3.86 -1.32
N ARG A 124 3.63 4.78 -2.26
CA ARG A 124 2.65 5.16 -3.28
C ARG A 124 2.93 4.35 -4.53
N ILE A 125 1.93 3.65 -5.06
CA ILE A 125 2.02 2.87 -6.30
C ILE A 125 1.25 3.61 -7.39
N GLY A 126 1.94 4.02 -8.44
CA GLY A 126 1.32 4.71 -9.56
C GLY A 126 0.33 3.83 -10.30
N ILE A 127 -0.88 4.33 -10.48
CA ILE A 127 -1.94 3.71 -11.28
C ILE A 127 -2.27 4.50 -12.55
N GLY A 128 -1.54 5.61 -12.79
CA GLY A 128 -1.83 6.55 -13.88
C GLY A 128 -3.06 7.39 -13.62
N LYS A 129 -3.41 8.21 -14.61
CA LYS A 129 -4.56 9.12 -14.55
C LYS A 129 -5.79 8.54 -15.25
N PRO A 130 -7.00 8.91 -14.81
CA PRO A 130 -8.21 8.55 -15.53
C PRO A 130 -8.17 9.11 -16.96
N PRO A 131 -8.58 8.32 -17.98
CA PRO A 131 -8.61 8.77 -19.35
C PRO A 131 -9.79 9.73 -19.59
N GLY A 132 -9.55 10.79 -20.38
CA GLY A 132 -10.60 11.72 -20.81
C GLY A 132 -11.36 12.34 -19.65
N GLN A 133 -12.69 12.20 -19.64
CA GLN A 133 -13.59 12.73 -18.62
C GLN A 133 -14.09 11.68 -17.61
N MET A 134 -13.41 10.52 -17.53
CA MET A 134 -13.79 9.46 -16.58
C MET A 134 -13.74 9.99 -15.15
N GLN A 135 -14.79 9.71 -14.37
CA GLN A 135 -14.81 10.07 -12.96
C GLN A 135 -13.76 9.29 -12.18
N LEU A 136 -13.10 9.96 -11.23
CA LEU A 136 -12.03 9.36 -10.44
C LEU A 136 -12.48 8.08 -9.71
N ALA A 137 -13.70 8.09 -9.15
CA ALA A 137 -14.26 6.93 -8.44
C ALA A 137 -14.36 5.70 -9.37
N ASP A 138 -14.86 5.89 -10.59
CA ASP A 138 -15.00 4.81 -11.57
C ASP A 138 -13.62 4.28 -12.01
N PHE A 139 -12.64 5.16 -12.16
CA PHE A 139 -11.28 4.78 -12.52
C PHE A 139 -10.61 3.93 -11.44
N VAL A 140 -10.62 4.36 -10.19
CA VAL A 140 -9.96 3.62 -9.10
C VAL A 140 -10.66 2.31 -8.77
N LEU A 141 -11.98 2.21 -8.95
CA LEU A 141 -12.74 0.97 -8.80
C LEU A 141 -12.66 0.08 -10.04
N GLY A 142 -12.21 0.62 -11.18
CA GLY A 142 -11.99 -0.11 -12.41
C GLY A 142 -10.80 -1.09 -12.32
N LYS A 143 -10.78 -2.06 -13.24
CA LYS A 143 -9.72 -3.07 -13.35
C LYS A 143 -8.58 -2.56 -14.24
N PHE A 144 -7.40 -3.15 -14.08
CA PHE A 144 -6.29 -2.97 -15.02
C PHE A 144 -6.57 -3.74 -16.32
N SER A 145 -6.12 -3.19 -17.46
CA SER A 145 -6.15 -3.89 -18.75
C SER A 145 -5.14 -5.04 -18.78
N GLY A 146 -5.23 -5.91 -19.79
CA GLY A 146 -4.27 -6.99 -19.99
C GLY A 146 -2.83 -6.51 -20.17
N GLU A 147 -2.65 -5.34 -20.80
CA GLU A 147 -1.33 -4.72 -20.99
C GLU A 147 -0.78 -4.08 -19.72
N GLU A 148 -1.64 -3.54 -18.86
CA GLU A 148 -1.25 -2.93 -17.58
C GLU A 148 -0.90 -3.96 -16.50
N LEU A 149 -1.50 -5.15 -16.53
CA LEU A 149 -1.34 -6.18 -15.50
C LEU A 149 0.12 -6.61 -15.27
N PRO A 150 0.97 -6.87 -16.30
CA PRO A 150 2.38 -7.21 -16.08
C PRO A 150 3.16 -6.10 -15.38
N ILE A 151 2.88 -4.83 -15.75
CA ILE A 151 3.52 -3.65 -15.13
C ILE A 151 3.13 -3.58 -13.65
N MET A 152 1.86 -3.77 -13.34
CA MET A 152 1.37 -3.71 -11.97
C MET A 152 1.87 -4.88 -11.12
N LYS A 153 1.97 -6.09 -11.67
CA LYS A 153 2.58 -7.23 -10.96
C LYS A 153 4.04 -6.93 -10.57
N SER A 154 4.83 -6.34 -11.46
CA SER A 154 6.19 -5.90 -11.15
C SER A 154 6.21 -4.80 -10.08
N ALA A 155 5.26 -3.85 -10.13
CA ALA A 155 5.14 -2.79 -9.13
C ALA A 155 4.79 -3.36 -7.73
N TYR A 156 3.90 -4.35 -7.65
CA TYR A 156 3.57 -5.01 -6.37
C TYR A 156 4.78 -5.74 -5.78
N GLN A 157 5.56 -6.44 -6.60
CA GLN A 157 6.80 -7.08 -6.17
C GLN A 157 7.82 -6.05 -5.67
N SER A 158 7.98 -4.94 -6.40
CA SER A 158 8.87 -3.86 -5.99
C SER A 158 8.42 -3.19 -4.70
N ALA A 159 7.12 -2.99 -4.50
CA ALA A 159 6.56 -2.45 -3.26
C ALA A 159 6.76 -3.42 -2.08
N ALA A 160 6.61 -4.74 -2.30
CA ALA A 160 6.92 -5.76 -1.30
C ALA A 160 8.40 -5.73 -0.90
N GLN A 161 9.32 -5.69 -1.87
CA GLN A 161 10.76 -5.58 -1.60
C GLN A 161 11.11 -4.27 -0.88
N CYS A 162 10.46 -3.16 -1.23
CA CYS A 162 10.61 -1.88 -0.53
C CYS A 162 10.19 -1.98 0.95
N ALA A 163 9.08 -2.67 1.23
CA ALA A 163 8.62 -2.89 2.61
C ALA A 163 9.58 -3.79 3.41
N LEU A 164 10.20 -4.80 2.79
CA LEU A 164 11.27 -5.60 3.40
C LEU A 164 12.51 -4.75 3.69
N GLU A 165 12.94 -3.92 2.74
CA GLU A 165 14.06 -2.98 2.95
C GLU A 165 13.78 -2.01 4.09
N PHE A 166 12.57 -1.45 4.16
CA PHE A 166 12.17 -0.60 5.28
C PHE A 166 12.28 -1.34 6.62
N THR A 167 11.81 -2.58 6.69
CA THR A 167 11.87 -3.40 7.91
C THR A 167 13.31 -3.72 8.33
N ALA A 168 14.18 -4.00 7.37
CA ALA A 168 15.58 -4.36 7.63
C ALA A 168 16.46 -3.13 7.92
N SER A 169 16.30 -2.05 7.14
CA SER A 169 17.27 -0.96 7.03
C SER A 169 16.71 0.44 7.33
N GLY A 170 15.39 0.57 7.53
CA GLY A 170 14.70 1.82 7.81
C GLY A 170 14.30 2.63 6.57
N ILE A 171 13.55 3.72 6.81
CA ILE A 171 12.88 4.48 5.76
C ILE A 171 13.85 5.21 4.82
N GLU A 172 14.96 5.73 5.34
CA GLU A 172 15.92 6.51 4.53
C GLU A 172 16.55 5.63 3.43
N LYS A 173 16.95 4.39 3.77
CA LYS A 173 17.50 3.44 2.79
C LYS A 173 16.43 2.99 1.80
N ALA A 174 15.21 2.73 2.26
CA ALA A 174 14.11 2.41 1.36
C ALA A 174 13.81 3.57 0.38
N MET A 175 13.78 4.82 0.85
CA MET A 175 13.62 6.00 -0.01
C MET A 175 14.77 6.15 -1.02
N ALA A 176 16.01 6.01 -0.58
CA ALA A 176 17.17 6.12 -1.45
C ALA A 176 17.16 5.07 -2.58
N LYS A 177 16.77 3.83 -2.26
CA LYS A 177 16.76 2.72 -3.20
C LYS A 177 15.59 2.72 -4.18
N TYR A 178 14.38 3.11 -3.72
CA TYR A 178 13.15 2.94 -4.52
C TYR A 178 12.59 4.23 -5.12
N ASN A 179 13.09 5.41 -4.75
CA ASN A 179 12.72 6.69 -5.37
C ASN A 179 13.54 7.06 -6.63
N ILE A 180 14.54 6.27 -7.00
CA ILE A 180 15.51 6.64 -8.05
C ILE A 180 14.88 6.63 -9.46
N ASN A 181 13.84 5.84 -9.71
CA ASN A 181 13.37 5.52 -11.06
C ASN A 181 12.22 6.38 -11.62
N VAL A 182 11.89 7.52 -11.03
CA VAL A 182 10.78 8.36 -11.58
C VAL A 182 11.26 9.30 -12.70
N LYS A 183 12.57 9.45 -12.92
CA LYS A 183 13.12 10.37 -13.95
C LYS A 183 13.53 9.71 -15.27
N GLY A 184 13.50 8.38 -15.39
CA GLY A 184 14.13 7.66 -16.50
C GLY A 184 13.19 7.11 -17.59
N GLN A 185 11.87 7.16 -17.45
CA GLN A 185 10.92 6.58 -18.44
C GLN A 185 10.07 7.58 -19.23
N ALA A 186 10.34 8.86 -19.11
CA ALA A 186 9.64 9.90 -19.88
C ALA A 186 10.39 10.31 -21.18
N GLY A 187 11.19 9.42 -21.77
CA GLY A 187 11.93 9.73 -22.99
C GLY A 187 12.59 8.51 -23.62
N ARG A 188 11.81 7.70 -24.31
CA ARG A 188 12.21 6.95 -25.52
C ARG A 188 10.98 6.57 -26.31
#